data_6016d98af8249b165a2fd296e567e35f
#
_entry.id   6016d98af8249b165a2fd296e567e35f
#
_cell.length_a   1.000
_cell.length_b   1.000
_cell.length_c   1.000
_cell.angle_alpha   90.00
_cell.angle_beta   90.00
_cell.angle_gamma   90.00
#
_symmetry.space_group_name_H-M   'P 1'
#
loop_
_entity.id
_entity.type
_entity.pdbx_description
1 polymer ?
#
loop_
_entity_poly.entity_id
_entity_poly.type
_entity_poly.pdbx_seq_one_letter_code
_entity_poly.pdbx_strand_id
1 'polypeptide(L)'
;MRQVKFREMLESLRQDLSGVPEHRTGRNTQYTIVEAGLAAFSVFYMQSPSFLAHQRDMERKKGRNNARSLFGVERIPSDGQIRNLLDPVEPGQLGGSFWEVYRYLDEGGHLEQYRGVGGTRLVSLDGSQYFS
;
A
#
# COMPACT_ATOMS: atom_id res chain seq x y z
N MET A 1 -9.58 -23.01 7.04
CA MET A 1 -8.76 -21.85 6.70
C MET A 1 -9.66 -20.63 6.50
N ARG A 2 -9.44 -19.56 7.25
CA ARG A 2 -10.27 -18.35 7.14
C ARG A 2 -9.88 -17.61 5.84
N GLN A 3 -10.86 -17.24 5.03
CA GLN A 3 -10.60 -16.50 3.80
C GLN A 3 -10.09 -15.09 4.13
N VAL A 4 -8.97 -14.72 3.54
CA VAL A 4 -8.41 -13.37 3.68
C VAL A 4 -9.33 -12.37 3.00
N LYS A 5 -9.79 -11.38 3.74
CA LYS A 5 -10.69 -10.34 3.22
C LYS A 5 -9.88 -9.12 2.77
N PHE A 6 -9.54 -9.10 1.50
CA PHE A 6 -8.75 -8.01 0.90
C PHE A 6 -9.29 -6.61 1.22
N ARG A 7 -10.61 -6.45 1.22
CA ARG A 7 -11.24 -5.15 1.53
C ARG A 7 -10.97 -4.67 2.96
N GLU A 8 -10.94 -5.57 3.92
CA GLU A 8 -10.63 -5.23 5.32
C GLU A 8 -9.17 -4.80 5.47
N MET A 9 -8.24 -5.48 4.78
CA MET A 9 -6.83 -5.09 4.75
C MET A 9 -6.62 -3.73 4.08
N LEU A 10 -7.32 -3.49 2.98
CA LEU A 10 -7.24 -2.21 2.28
C LEU A 10 -7.79 -1.06 3.13
N GLU A 11 -8.87 -1.32 3.89
CA GLU A 11 -9.42 -0.33 4.80
C GLU A 11 -8.46 -0.03 5.96
N SER A 12 -7.75 -1.03 6.48
CA SER A 12 -6.69 -0.83 7.47
C SER A 12 -5.58 0.08 6.93
N LEU A 13 -5.13 -0.14 5.70
CA LEU A 13 -4.15 0.73 5.05
C LEU A 13 -4.68 2.16 4.89
N ARG A 14 -5.94 2.31 4.51
CA ARG A 14 -6.60 3.62 4.38
C ARG A 14 -6.64 4.35 5.72
N GLN A 15 -6.95 3.64 6.81
CA GLN A 15 -6.98 4.21 8.16
C GLN A 15 -5.59 4.65 8.62
N ASP A 16 -4.55 3.82 8.41
CA ASP A 16 -3.17 4.20 8.73
C ASP A 16 -2.75 5.45 7.96
N LEU A 17 -3.01 5.50 6.64
CA LEU A 17 -2.70 6.67 5.82
C LEU A 17 -3.48 7.92 6.25
N SER A 18 -4.73 7.76 6.71
CA SER A 18 -5.54 8.87 7.23
C SER A 18 -5.01 9.44 8.54
N GLY A 19 -4.29 8.64 9.33
CA GLY A 19 -3.63 9.05 10.57
C GLY A 19 -2.30 9.76 10.36
N VAL A 20 -1.75 9.76 9.14
CA VAL A 20 -0.50 10.46 8.85
C VAL A 20 -0.71 11.97 8.86
N PRO A 21 0.08 12.73 9.64
CA PRO A 21 -0.04 14.18 9.70
C PRO A 21 0.27 14.83 8.34
N GLU A 22 -0.52 15.85 8.00
CA GLU A 22 -0.23 16.67 6.82
C GLU A 22 1.01 17.53 7.06
N HIS A 23 2.05 17.31 6.29
CA HIS A 23 3.33 18.02 6.42
C HIS A 23 3.48 19.25 5.51
N ARG A 24 2.55 19.42 4.57
CA ARG A 24 2.58 20.56 3.64
C ARG A 24 1.96 21.80 4.28
N THR A 25 2.54 22.95 4.00
CA THR A 25 2.08 24.26 4.51
C THR A 25 1.31 25.07 3.47
N GLY A 26 1.26 24.64 2.22
CA GLY A 26 0.58 25.35 1.13
C GLY A 26 -0.92 25.12 1.09
N ARG A 27 -1.65 26.05 0.48
CA ARG A 27 -3.11 25.93 0.27
C ARG A 27 -3.48 25.06 -0.94
N ASN A 28 -2.56 24.86 -1.87
CA ASN A 28 -2.81 24.15 -3.12
C ASN A 28 -2.43 22.66 -2.99
N THR A 29 -3.23 21.93 -2.22
CA THR A 29 -3.06 20.49 -2.01
C THR A 29 -4.02 19.73 -2.93
N GLN A 30 -3.56 19.42 -4.13
CA GLN A 30 -4.37 18.71 -5.13
C GLN A 30 -4.69 17.26 -4.73
N TYR A 31 -3.76 16.60 -4.05
CA TYR A 31 -3.89 15.22 -3.60
C TYR A 31 -3.65 15.12 -2.09
N THR A 32 -4.38 14.24 -1.44
CA THR A 32 -4.15 13.88 -0.04
C THR A 32 -3.07 12.80 0.08
N ILE A 33 -2.52 12.61 1.28
CA ILE A 33 -1.59 11.52 1.58
C ILE A 33 -2.28 10.16 1.34
N VAL A 34 -3.57 10.05 1.68
CA VAL A 34 -4.37 8.84 1.45
C VAL A 34 -4.45 8.52 -0.05
N GLU A 35 -4.78 9.51 -0.88
CA GLU A 35 -4.86 9.33 -2.33
C GLU A 35 -3.51 8.92 -2.92
N ALA A 36 -2.42 9.58 -2.51
CA ALA A 36 -1.07 9.24 -2.97
C ALA A 36 -0.64 7.84 -2.52
N GLY A 37 -0.91 7.46 -1.27
CA GLY A 37 -0.58 6.15 -0.73
C GLY A 37 -1.36 5.02 -1.42
N LEU A 38 -2.66 5.19 -1.61
CA LEU A 38 -3.48 4.20 -2.32
C LEU A 38 -3.13 4.13 -3.81
N ALA A 39 -2.81 5.26 -4.44
CA ALA A 39 -2.34 5.27 -5.82
C ALA A 39 -1.02 4.50 -5.97
N ALA A 40 -0.05 4.75 -5.09
CA ALA A 40 1.22 4.03 -5.07
C ALA A 40 0.99 2.52 -4.85
N PHE A 41 0.18 2.15 -3.86
CA PHE A 41 -0.15 0.76 -3.60
C PHE A 41 -0.82 0.08 -4.81
N SER A 42 -1.74 0.77 -5.50
CA SER A 42 -2.42 0.22 -6.67
C SER A 42 -1.46 -0.10 -7.82
N VAL A 43 -0.42 0.73 -8.04
CA VAL A 43 0.62 0.49 -9.05
C VAL A 43 1.34 -0.84 -8.79
N PHE A 44 1.77 -1.05 -7.55
CA PHE A 44 2.47 -2.29 -7.16
C PHE A 44 1.53 -3.49 -7.17
N TYR A 45 0.35 -3.36 -6.62
CA TYR A 45 -0.64 -4.44 -6.58
C TYR A 45 -1.06 -4.92 -7.98
N MET A 46 -1.24 -3.99 -8.90
CA MET A 46 -1.59 -4.30 -10.29
C MET A 46 -0.37 -4.65 -11.15
N GLN A 47 0.82 -4.70 -10.56
CA GLN A 47 2.09 -5.03 -11.23
C GLN A 47 2.34 -4.16 -12.47
N SER A 48 1.94 -2.90 -12.41
CA SER A 48 2.19 -1.96 -13.50
C SER A 48 3.68 -1.64 -13.62
N PRO A 49 4.25 -1.57 -14.83
CA PRO A 49 5.69 -1.41 -15.01
C PRO A 49 6.22 -0.04 -14.54
N SER A 50 5.35 0.96 -14.44
CA SER A 50 5.69 2.29 -13.91
C SER A 50 4.43 3.08 -13.54
N PHE A 51 4.59 4.15 -12.76
CA PHE A 51 3.50 5.07 -12.46
C PHE A 51 2.90 5.70 -13.73
N LEU A 52 3.74 6.06 -14.69
CA LEU A 52 3.29 6.63 -15.96
C LEU A 52 2.48 5.63 -16.79
N ALA A 53 2.92 4.38 -16.87
CA ALA A 53 2.19 3.33 -17.57
C ALA A 53 0.84 3.07 -16.93
N HIS A 54 0.78 3.06 -15.60
CA HIS A 54 -0.46 2.89 -14.84
C HIS A 54 -1.43 4.05 -15.08
N GLN A 55 -0.95 5.29 -15.06
CA GLN A 55 -1.74 6.49 -15.36
C GLN A 55 -2.34 6.44 -16.77
N ARG A 56 -1.53 6.10 -17.78
CA ARG A 56 -2.00 5.95 -19.16
C ARG A 56 -3.07 4.85 -19.31
N ASP A 57 -2.89 3.73 -18.59
CA ASP A 57 -3.88 2.64 -18.61
C ASP A 57 -5.21 3.08 -17.97
N MET A 58 -5.15 3.83 -16.88
CA MET A 58 -6.35 4.41 -16.25
C MET A 58 -7.08 5.37 -17.16
N GLU A 59 -6.36 6.26 -17.85
CA GLU A 59 -6.95 7.22 -18.81
C GLU A 59 -7.62 6.50 -19.96
N ARG A 60 -7.00 5.46 -20.50
CA ARG A 60 -7.51 4.66 -21.61
C ARG A 60 -8.74 3.83 -21.25
N LYS A 61 -8.79 3.30 -20.01
CA LYS A 61 -9.86 2.43 -19.50
C LYS A 61 -10.87 3.17 -18.62
N LYS A 62 -11.24 4.41 -18.98
CA LYS A 62 -12.14 5.28 -18.20
C LYS A 62 -13.28 4.49 -17.53
N GLY A 63 -13.30 4.46 -16.20
CA GLY A 63 -14.37 3.87 -15.40
C GLY A 63 -14.40 2.34 -15.31
N ARG A 64 -13.50 1.62 -15.98
CA ARG A 64 -13.42 0.14 -15.98
C ARG A 64 -12.10 -0.38 -15.38
N ASN A 65 -11.37 0.47 -14.68
CA ASN A 65 -10.08 0.11 -14.11
C ASN A 65 -10.26 -0.36 -12.66
N ASN A 66 -9.54 -1.42 -12.29
CA ASN A 66 -9.53 -1.95 -10.92
C ASN A 66 -8.99 -0.94 -9.90
N ALA A 67 -8.13 0.00 -10.28
CA ALA A 67 -7.67 1.06 -9.40
C ALA A 67 -8.85 1.87 -8.85
N ARG A 68 -9.82 2.22 -9.70
CA ARG A 68 -11.02 2.93 -9.27
C ARG A 68 -11.96 2.04 -8.46
N SER A 69 -12.24 0.83 -8.92
CA SER A 69 -13.23 -0.05 -8.31
C SER A 69 -12.75 -0.69 -7.00
N LEU A 70 -11.45 -1.03 -6.90
CA LEU A 70 -10.87 -1.66 -5.72
C LEU A 70 -10.29 -0.63 -4.73
N PHE A 71 -9.60 0.38 -5.23
CA PHE A 71 -8.85 1.32 -4.38
C PHE A 71 -9.52 2.69 -4.24
N GLY A 72 -10.56 2.98 -5.02
CA GLY A 72 -11.20 4.29 -5.05
C GLY A 72 -10.28 5.39 -5.62
N VAL A 73 -9.27 5.02 -6.40
CA VAL A 73 -8.31 5.94 -7.01
C VAL A 73 -8.87 6.40 -8.36
N GLU A 74 -9.29 7.65 -8.44
CA GLU A 74 -9.80 8.25 -9.67
C GLU A 74 -8.70 8.86 -10.52
N ARG A 75 -7.66 9.37 -9.88
CA ARG A 75 -6.50 10.01 -10.49
C ARG A 75 -5.23 9.53 -9.81
N ILE A 76 -4.19 9.32 -10.60
CA ILE A 76 -2.87 8.97 -10.08
C ILE A 76 -1.99 10.22 -10.12
N PRO A 77 -1.45 10.65 -8.97
CA PRO A 77 -0.45 11.71 -8.93
C PRO A 77 0.78 11.32 -9.76
N SER A 78 1.54 12.30 -10.21
CA SER A 78 2.84 12.03 -10.83
C SER A 78 3.82 11.37 -9.84
N ASP A 79 4.82 10.70 -10.34
CA ASP A 79 5.88 10.08 -9.53
C ASP A 79 6.50 11.07 -8.53
N GLY A 80 6.82 12.29 -8.99
CA GLY A 80 7.34 13.35 -8.12
C GLY A 80 6.36 13.78 -7.03
N GLN A 81 5.07 13.85 -7.33
CA GLN A 81 4.05 14.18 -6.33
C GLN A 81 3.90 13.06 -5.30
N ILE A 82 3.92 11.79 -5.72
CA ILE A 82 3.86 10.65 -4.82
C ILE A 82 5.05 10.66 -3.88
N ARG A 83 6.27 10.85 -4.39
CA ARG A 83 7.47 10.96 -3.56
C ARG A 83 7.38 12.11 -2.57
N ASN A 84 7.06 13.31 -3.03
CA ASN A 84 6.94 14.47 -2.15
C ASN A 84 5.91 14.28 -1.02
N LEU A 85 4.87 13.48 -1.24
CA LEU A 85 3.85 13.19 -0.25
C LEU A 85 4.24 12.04 0.69
N LEU A 86 4.94 11.02 0.19
CA LEU A 86 5.20 9.80 0.95
C LEU A 86 6.59 9.74 1.58
N ASP A 87 7.62 10.36 0.99
CA ASP A 87 8.98 10.33 1.55
C ASP A 87 9.08 10.87 3.00
N PRO A 88 8.31 11.92 3.39
CA PRO A 88 8.31 12.39 4.76
C PRO A 88 7.53 11.52 5.76
N VAL A 89 6.80 10.50 5.28
CA VAL A 89 5.97 9.65 6.14
C VAL A 89 6.85 8.66 6.90
N GLU A 90 6.76 8.68 8.22
CA GLU A 90 7.47 7.72 9.06
C GLU A 90 6.93 6.30 8.82
N PRO A 91 7.78 5.32 8.46
CA PRO A 91 7.33 3.96 8.13
C PRO A 91 6.50 3.29 9.24
N GLY A 92 6.79 3.60 10.51
CA GLY A 92 6.06 3.09 11.66
C GLY A 92 4.57 3.46 11.67
N GLN A 93 4.18 4.54 11.00
CA GLN A 93 2.78 4.97 10.89
C GLN A 93 1.93 4.02 10.03
N LEU A 94 2.57 3.21 9.19
CA LEU A 94 1.91 2.18 8.37
C LEU A 94 2.03 0.78 8.99
N GLY A 95 2.64 0.67 10.18
CA GLY A 95 2.87 -0.60 10.86
C GLY A 95 1.61 -1.37 11.19
N GLY A 96 0.51 -0.67 11.49
CA GLY A 96 -0.79 -1.29 11.79
C GLY A 96 -1.28 -2.19 10.68
N SER A 97 -1.24 -1.72 9.44
CA SER A 97 -1.65 -2.49 8.26
C SER A 97 -0.82 -3.75 8.06
N PHE A 98 0.49 -3.69 8.26
CA PHE A 98 1.36 -4.87 8.17
C PHE A 98 1.03 -5.91 9.25
N TRP A 99 0.81 -5.47 10.49
CA TRP A 99 0.40 -6.35 11.57
C TRP A 99 -0.97 -6.98 11.34
N GLU A 100 -1.90 -6.25 10.77
CA GLU A 100 -3.22 -6.76 10.42
C GLU A 100 -3.13 -7.87 9.36
N VAL A 101 -2.33 -7.67 8.30
CA VAL A 101 -2.08 -8.70 7.29
C VAL A 101 -1.45 -9.95 7.91
N TYR A 102 -0.42 -9.76 8.75
CA TYR A 102 0.23 -10.87 9.45
C TYR A 102 -0.76 -11.65 10.31
N ARG A 103 -1.58 -10.95 11.10
CA ARG A 103 -2.60 -11.54 11.96
C ARG A 103 -3.62 -12.35 11.17
N TYR A 104 -4.09 -11.83 10.04
CA TYR A 104 -4.99 -12.56 9.15
C TYR A 104 -4.37 -13.86 8.62
N LEU A 105 -3.12 -13.81 8.22
CA LEU A 105 -2.41 -14.98 7.71
C LEU A 105 -2.19 -16.04 8.81
N ASP A 106 -1.87 -15.59 10.01
CA ASP A 106 -1.64 -16.48 11.16
C ASP A 106 -2.94 -17.12 11.65
N GLU A 107 -3.95 -16.33 11.96
CA GLU A 107 -5.27 -16.81 12.42
C GLU A 107 -5.98 -17.63 11.34
N GLY A 108 -5.72 -17.36 10.07
CA GLY A 108 -6.22 -18.12 8.94
C GLY A 108 -5.53 -19.47 8.72
N GLY A 109 -4.45 -19.75 9.45
CA GLY A 109 -3.66 -20.98 9.31
C GLY A 109 -2.77 -20.98 8.06
N HIS A 110 -2.64 -19.85 7.35
CA HIS A 110 -1.83 -19.76 6.13
C HIS A 110 -0.33 -19.86 6.42
N LEU A 111 0.10 -19.55 7.65
CA LEU A 111 1.50 -19.59 8.05
C LEU A 111 1.95 -20.94 8.62
N GLU A 112 1.04 -21.88 8.81
CA GLU A 112 1.37 -23.19 9.40
C GLU A 112 2.39 -23.97 8.54
N GLN A 113 2.28 -23.91 7.21
CA GLN A 113 3.19 -24.56 6.29
C GLN A 113 4.63 -24.02 6.34
N TYR A 114 4.85 -22.86 6.96
CA TYR A 114 6.16 -22.23 7.11
C TYR A 114 6.74 -22.41 8.51
N ARG A 115 6.15 -23.24 9.35
CA ARG A 115 6.72 -23.60 10.66
C ARG A 115 7.94 -24.51 10.47
N GLY A 116 9.00 -24.16 11.15
CA GLY A 116 10.23 -24.94 11.20
C GLY A 116 10.21 -26.03 12.26
N VAL A 117 11.38 -26.61 12.50
CA VAL A 117 11.59 -27.65 13.51
C VAL A 117 11.15 -27.14 14.90
N GLY A 118 10.40 -27.96 15.63
CA GLY A 118 9.90 -27.60 16.96
C GLY A 118 8.80 -26.52 16.97
N GLY A 119 8.11 -26.29 15.84
CA GLY A 119 7.06 -25.30 15.74
C GLY A 119 7.52 -23.84 15.71
N THR A 120 8.83 -23.61 15.55
CA THR A 120 9.41 -22.28 15.43
C THR A 120 9.05 -21.61 14.11
N ARG A 121 9.01 -20.29 14.11
CA ARG A 121 8.87 -19.49 12.87
C ARG A 121 10.23 -19.02 12.42
N LEU A 122 10.54 -19.25 11.15
CA LEU A 122 11.74 -18.72 10.52
C LEU A 122 11.44 -17.27 10.05
N VAL A 123 12.23 -16.32 10.53
CA VAL A 123 12.21 -14.93 10.07
C VAL A 123 13.48 -14.70 9.28
N SER A 124 13.33 -14.35 8.01
CA SER A 124 14.45 -13.92 7.16
C SER A 124 14.51 -12.41 7.16
N LEU A 125 15.67 -11.86 7.53
CA LEU A 125 15.95 -10.43 7.46
C LEU A 125 16.90 -10.21 6.29
N ASP A 126 16.43 -9.43 5.32
CA ASP A 126 17.24 -8.97 4.20
C ASP A 126 17.37 -7.45 4.27
N GLY A 127 18.57 -6.96 4.05
CA GLY A 127 18.89 -5.53 4.06
C GLY A 127 19.14 -5.03 2.64
N SER A 128 18.38 -4.01 2.23
CA SER A 128 18.68 -3.27 0.99
C SER A 128 19.56 -2.08 1.31
N GLN A 129 20.72 -1.98 0.68
CA GLN A 129 21.60 -0.82 0.78
C GLN A 129 21.29 0.13 -0.37
N TYR A 130 20.75 1.29 -0.06
CA TYR A 130 20.64 2.36 -1.05
C TYR A 130 21.91 3.18 -1.04
N PHE A 131 22.58 3.24 -2.18
CA PHE A 131 23.70 4.15 -2.38
C PHE A 131 23.15 5.53 -2.73
N SER A 132 23.52 6.52 -1.95
CA SER A 132 23.28 7.93 -2.25
C SER A 132 24.37 8.47 -3.18
#